data_4b2edbc95041e285eb000b2a5fbe6c4a
#
_entry.id   4b2edbc95041e285eb000b2a5fbe6c4a
#
_cell.length_a   1.000
_cell.length_b   1.000
_cell.length_c   1.000
_cell.angle_alpha   90.00
_cell.angle_beta   90.00
_cell.angle_gamma   90.00
#
_symmetry.space_group_name_H-M   'P 1'
#
loop_
_entity.id
_entity.type
_entity.pdbx_description
1 polymer ?
#
loop_
_entity_poly.entity_id
_entity_poly.type
_entity_poly.pdbx_seq_one_letter_code
_entity_poly.pdbx_strand_id
1 'polypeptide(L)'
;MWYQKDWFTGSDYYNLKEKQIHAEEIEIKKPLEQKFHERTEIYYVKSGDADIWINGDKYQMKEGVFCCLYMHHFYRIEQIRKPLRCVKVSFHIGLFMFLCFEQHKENENEVLMYGVPPLFVLNAQEKQRVLRVLDDLLAEEQEEKFLLYNMNIYLAMQLHALYCRYAMERKKKEDSEKD
;
A
#
# COMPACT_ATOMS: atom_id res chain seq x y z
N MET A 1 -27.94 11.23 11.62
CA MET A 1 -28.25 9.95 12.30
C MET A 1 -28.05 8.68 11.46
N TRP A 2 -28.00 8.79 10.10
CA TRP A 2 -27.60 7.67 9.19
C TRP A 2 -26.08 7.44 9.17
N TYR A 3 -25.30 8.42 9.60
CA TYR A 3 -23.84 8.38 9.70
C TYR A 3 -23.31 7.31 10.65
N GLN A 4 -24.03 7.05 11.74
CA GLN A 4 -23.60 6.06 12.74
C GLN A 4 -23.94 4.62 12.35
N LYS A 5 -24.88 4.41 11.43
CA LYS A 5 -25.37 3.07 11.15
C LYS A 5 -24.52 2.31 10.12
N ASP A 6 -23.89 3.03 9.19
CA ASP A 6 -23.19 2.40 8.07
C ASP A 6 -21.65 2.42 8.19
N TRP A 7 -21.11 3.28 9.09
CA TRP A 7 -19.67 3.41 9.28
C TRP A 7 -19.16 2.80 10.59
N PHE A 8 -20.01 2.65 11.59
CA PHE A 8 -19.63 2.23 12.94
C PHE A 8 -20.54 1.15 13.54
N THR A 9 -21.34 0.49 12.76
CA THR A 9 -21.88 -0.78 13.23
C THR A 9 -20.71 -1.74 13.26
N GLY A 10 -20.22 -2.02 14.44
CA GLY A 10 -19.09 -2.88 14.70
C GLY A 10 -19.17 -4.27 14.06
N SER A 11 -20.27 -4.60 13.36
CA SER A 11 -20.40 -5.83 12.59
C SER A 11 -19.46 -5.90 11.40
N ASP A 12 -19.18 -4.77 10.70
CA ASP A 12 -18.28 -4.78 9.54
C ASP A 12 -16.81 -4.63 9.98
N TYR A 13 -16.57 -3.91 11.06
CA TYR A 13 -15.25 -3.82 11.68
C TYR A 13 -14.85 -5.10 12.42
N TYR A 14 -15.82 -5.82 12.95
CA TYR A 14 -15.63 -7.06 13.71
C TYR A 14 -16.12 -8.30 12.97
N ASN A 15 -16.41 -8.17 11.67
CA ASN A 15 -16.63 -9.35 10.87
C ASN A 15 -15.28 -10.06 10.68
N LEU A 16 -14.89 -10.79 11.72
CA LEU A 16 -13.67 -11.60 11.82
C LEU A 16 -13.54 -12.64 10.67
N LYS A 17 -14.54 -12.72 9.78
CA LYS A 17 -14.51 -13.57 8.61
C LYS A 17 -13.68 -12.98 7.45
N GLU A 18 -13.53 -11.67 7.37
CA GLU A 18 -12.64 -11.04 6.41
C GLU A 18 -11.44 -10.43 7.15
N LYS A 19 -10.26 -10.97 6.89
CA LYS A 19 -9.02 -10.39 7.41
C LYS A 19 -8.94 -8.93 6.99
N GLN A 20 -8.89 -8.03 7.94
CA GLN A 20 -8.82 -6.59 7.67
C GLN A 20 -7.48 -6.18 7.06
N ILE A 21 -6.45 -6.95 7.35
CA ILE A 21 -5.12 -6.83 6.74
C ILE A 21 -4.76 -8.19 6.20
N HIS A 22 -4.26 -8.20 4.98
CA HIS A 22 -3.83 -9.42 4.32
C HIS A 22 -2.50 -9.17 3.61
N ALA A 23 -1.51 -10.00 3.91
CA ALA A 23 -0.20 -9.99 3.27
C ALA A 23 0.03 -11.33 2.54
N GLU A 24 0.42 -11.26 1.28
CA GLU A 24 0.63 -12.44 0.44
C GLU A 24 1.74 -12.23 -0.59
N GLU A 25 2.40 -13.32 -0.95
CA GLU A 25 3.24 -13.35 -2.15
C GLU A 25 2.38 -13.70 -3.37
N ILE A 26 2.44 -12.88 -4.40
CA ILE A 26 1.66 -13.10 -5.62
C ILE A 26 2.56 -13.14 -6.85
N GLU A 27 2.11 -13.85 -7.87
CA GLU A 27 2.72 -13.84 -9.19
C GLU A 27 1.70 -13.39 -10.26
N ILE A 28 2.00 -12.30 -10.96
CA ILE A 28 1.15 -11.74 -12.01
C ILE A 28 1.76 -12.10 -13.37
N LYS A 29 1.11 -13.03 -14.08
CA LYS A 29 1.54 -13.56 -15.38
C LYS A 29 0.78 -13.02 -16.57
N LYS A 30 -0.42 -12.48 -16.32
CA LYS A 30 -1.33 -11.98 -17.34
C LYS A 30 -1.75 -10.55 -17.03
N PRO A 31 -2.03 -9.75 -18.04
CA PRO A 31 -2.57 -8.41 -17.85
C PRO A 31 -3.77 -8.42 -16.88
N LEU A 32 -3.83 -7.43 -16.03
CA LEU A 32 -4.97 -7.18 -15.16
C LEU A 32 -5.78 -6.05 -15.76
N GLU A 33 -7.06 -6.32 -16.02
CA GLU A 33 -8.01 -5.30 -16.46
C GLU A 33 -8.16 -4.22 -15.39
N GLN A 34 -8.63 -3.06 -15.79
CA GLN A 34 -8.86 -1.94 -14.90
C GLN A 34 -9.75 -2.36 -13.73
N LYS A 35 -9.25 -2.14 -12.52
CA LYS A 35 -9.96 -2.45 -11.29
C LYS A 35 -10.23 -1.18 -10.50
N PHE A 36 -11.42 -1.11 -9.97
CA PHE A 36 -11.74 -0.34 -8.79
C PHE A 36 -11.54 -1.25 -7.58
N HIS A 37 -10.94 -0.75 -6.51
CA HIS A 37 -10.75 -1.52 -5.29
C HIS A 37 -11.12 -0.68 -4.06
N GLU A 38 -11.71 -1.34 -3.08
CA GLU A 38 -12.17 -0.72 -1.83
C GLU A 38 -11.08 -0.68 -0.74
N ARG A 39 -9.92 -1.24 -1.03
CA ARG A 39 -8.81 -1.40 -0.09
C ARG A 39 -7.59 -0.63 -0.58
N THR A 40 -6.78 -0.16 0.35
CA THR A 40 -5.43 0.28 0.02
C THR A 40 -4.57 -0.95 -0.23
N GLU A 41 -3.82 -0.96 -1.32
CA GLU A 41 -2.93 -2.04 -1.70
C GLU A 41 -1.50 -1.52 -1.81
N ILE A 42 -0.59 -2.13 -1.07
CA ILE A 42 0.84 -1.86 -1.17
C ILE A 42 1.51 -3.04 -1.86
N TYR A 43 2.31 -2.74 -2.88
CA TYR A 43 3.10 -3.72 -3.64
C TYR A 43 4.58 -3.45 -3.47
N TYR A 44 5.34 -4.48 -3.19
CA TYR A 44 6.78 -4.50 -3.37
C TYR A 44 7.14 -5.53 -4.45
N VAL A 45 7.79 -5.07 -5.52
CA VAL A 45 8.17 -5.94 -6.64
C VAL A 45 9.51 -6.62 -6.33
N LYS A 46 9.47 -7.95 -6.11
CA LYS A 46 10.67 -8.79 -5.89
C LYS A 46 11.42 -9.04 -7.19
N SER A 47 10.69 -9.25 -8.29
CA SER A 47 11.25 -9.45 -9.64
C SER A 47 10.17 -9.30 -10.70
N GLY A 48 10.60 -9.18 -11.97
CA GLY A 48 9.70 -9.08 -13.11
C GLY A 48 9.78 -7.73 -13.80
N ASP A 49 8.95 -7.54 -14.83
CA ASP A 49 8.88 -6.30 -15.61
C ASP A 49 7.51 -6.19 -16.30
N ALA A 50 6.78 -5.14 -16.00
CA ALA A 50 5.49 -4.84 -16.61
C ALA A 50 5.21 -3.34 -16.58
N ASP A 51 4.24 -2.91 -17.38
CA ASP A 51 3.70 -1.57 -17.31
C ASP A 51 2.43 -1.55 -16.48
N ILE A 52 2.31 -0.54 -15.61
CA ILE A 52 1.09 -0.24 -14.88
C ILE A 52 0.60 1.16 -15.26
N TRP A 53 -0.70 1.27 -15.48
CA TRP A 53 -1.37 2.54 -15.64
C TRP A 53 -2.11 2.88 -14.37
N ILE A 54 -1.93 4.08 -13.85
CA ILE A 54 -2.60 4.57 -12.64
C ILE A 54 -3.19 5.93 -12.96
N ASN A 55 -4.51 6.05 -12.87
CA ASN A 55 -5.27 7.26 -13.21
C ASN A 55 -4.94 7.87 -14.59
N GLY A 56 -4.54 7.04 -15.55
CA GLY A 56 -4.19 7.47 -16.91
C GLY A 56 -2.70 7.68 -17.15
N ASP A 57 -1.88 7.73 -16.11
CA ASP A 57 -0.43 7.82 -16.22
C ASP A 57 0.22 6.44 -16.27
N LYS A 58 1.25 6.32 -17.10
CA LYS A 58 1.98 5.08 -17.31
C LYS A 58 3.25 5.03 -16.45
N TYR A 59 3.42 3.92 -15.74
CA TYR A 59 4.61 3.65 -14.93
C TYR A 59 5.16 2.26 -15.22
N GLN A 60 6.42 2.01 -14.83
CA GLN A 60 7.06 0.70 -14.95
C GLN A 60 7.14 0.01 -13.58
N MET A 61 6.63 -1.21 -13.51
CA MET A 61 6.82 -2.11 -12.36
C MET A 61 8.01 -3.04 -12.66
N LYS A 62 9.07 -2.88 -11.90
CA LYS A 62 10.30 -3.68 -11.97
C LYS A 62 10.85 -3.95 -10.59
N GLU A 63 11.86 -4.78 -10.49
CA GLU A 63 12.50 -5.09 -9.20
C GLU A 63 12.84 -3.84 -8.40
N GLY A 64 12.49 -3.87 -7.10
CA GLY A 64 12.71 -2.78 -6.15
C GLY A 64 11.65 -1.68 -6.16
N VAL A 65 10.65 -1.77 -7.04
CA VAL A 65 9.51 -0.84 -7.01
C VAL A 65 8.67 -1.07 -5.78
N PHE A 66 8.36 0.04 -5.10
CA PHE A 66 7.44 0.12 -3.98
C PHE A 66 6.27 1.01 -4.40
N CYS A 67 5.06 0.44 -4.40
CA CYS A 67 3.85 1.04 -4.95
C CYS A 67 2.74 1.03 -3.90
N CYS A 68 2.01 2.13 -3.78
CA CYS A 68 0.81 2.21 -2.94
C CYS A 68 -0.38 2.69 -3.77
N LEU A 69 -1.40 1.86 -3.85
CA LEU A 69 -2.63 2.13 -4.57
C LEU A 69 -3.75 2.37 -3.56
N TYR A 70 -4.23 3.60 -3.50
CA TYR A 70 -5.37 3.98 -2.68
C TYR A 70 -6.69 3.73 -3.41
N MET A 71 -7.80 3.72 -2.70
CA MET A 71 -9.14 3.46 -3.23
C MET A 71 -9.58 4.40 -4.39
N HIS A 72 -8.95 5.58 -4.51
CA HIS A 72 -9.21 6.52 -5.62
C HIS A 72 -8.31 6.28 -6.84
N HIS A 73 -7.39 5.31 -6.81
CA HIS A 73 -6.57 4.94 -7.94
C HIS A 73 -7.29 3.90 -8.80
N PHE A 74 -7.53 4.27 -10.06
CA PHE A 74 -7.92 3.31 -11.09
C PHE A 74 -6.66 2.79 -11.75
N TYR A 75 -6.41 1.50 -11.65
CA TYR A 75 -5.20 0.92 -12.22
C TYR A 75 -5.46 -0.30 -13.08
N ARG A 76 -4.56 -0.53 -14.01
CA ARG A 76 -4.47 -1.75 -14.82
C ARG A 76 -3.01 -2.10 -15.05
N ILE A 77 -2.71 -3.39 -15.17
CA ILE A 77 -1.37 -3.88 -15.49
C ILE A 77 -1.39 -4.44 -16.90
N GLU A 78 -0.50 -3.93 -17.74
CA GLU A 78 -0.40 -4.31 -19.15
C GLU A 78 1.06 -4.67 -19.49
N GLN A 79 1.25 -5.21 -20.71
CA GLN A 79 2.58 -5.45 -21.29
C GLN A 79 3.55 -6.13 -20.31
N ILE A 80 3.14 -7.26 -19.76
CA ILE A 80 3.99 -8.07 -18.89
C ILE A 80 5.10 -8.67 -19.74
N ARG A 81 6.31 -8.11 -19.64
CA ARG A 81 7.52 -8.58 -20.33
C ARG A 81 8.15 -9.75 -19.57
N LYS A 82 8.06 -9.72 -18.25
CA LYS A 82 8.47 -10.81 -17.35
C LYS A 82 7.46 -10.92 -16.22
N PRO A 83 7.02 -12.12 -15.83
CA PRO A 83 6.09 -12.28 -14.70
C PRO A 83 6.52 -11.48 -13.48
N LEU A 84 5.59 -10.68 -12.92
CA LEU A 84 5.84 -9.92 -11.71
C LEU A 84 5.68 -10.83 -10.51
N ARG A 85 6.70 -10.90 -9.65
CA ARG A 85 6.60 -11.49 -8.32
C ARG A 85 6.61 -10.37 -7.31
N CYS A 86 5.53 -10.27 -6.55
CA CYS A 86 5.32 -9.18 -5.61
C CYS A 86 4.96 -9.72 -4.23
N VAL A 87 5.32 -8.97 -3.19
CA VAL A 87 4.59 -9.02 -1.93
C VAL A 87 3.49 -7.97 -2.02
N LYS A 88 2.26 -8.39 -1.78
CA LYS A 88 1.08 -7.53 -1.73
C LYS A 88 0.57 -7.48 -0.31
N VAL A 89 0.34 -6.27 0.21
CA VAL A 89 -0.33 -6.03 1.48
C VAL A 89 -1.58 -5.21 1.20
N SER A 90 -2.73 -5.70 1.64
CA SER A 90 -4.01 -5.01 1.45
C SER A 90 -4.70 -4.75 2.79
N PHE A 91 -5.27 -3.56 2.96
CA PHE A 91 -5.96 -3.15 4.18
C PHE A 91 -7.01 -2.09 3.90
N HIS A 92 -7.98 -1.97 4.81
CA HIS A 92 -9.03 -0.97 4.70
C HIS A 92 -8.51 0.40 5.15
N ILE A 93 -8.60 1.41 4.28
CA ILE A 93 -8.07 2.77 4.57
C ILE A 93 -8.69 3.40 5.82
N GLY A 94 -9.95 3.11 6.14
CA GLY A 94 -10.64 3.63 7.31
C GLY A 94 -9.92 3.32 8.62
N LEU A 95 -9.24 2.18 8.71
CA LEU A 95 -8.42 1.83 9.87
C LEU A 95 -7.26 2.81 10.06
N PHE A 96 -6.60 3.20 8.96
CA PHE A 96 -5.47 4.12 8.99
C PHE A 96 -5.91 5.55 9.25
N MET A 97 -7.00 5.97 8.63
CA MET A 97 -7.55 7.30 8.86
C MET A 97 -7.88 7.52 10.34
N PHE A 98 -8.51 6.56 10.99
CA PHE A 98 -8.81 6.66 12.42
C PHE A 98 -7.55 6.84 13.28
N LEU A 99 -6.47 6.15 12.94
CA LEU A 99 -5.21 6.21 13.69
C LEU A 99 -4.34 7.44 13.34
N CYS A 100 -4.53 8.02 12.15
CA CYS A 100 -3.79 9.18 11.69
C CYS A 100 -4.44 10.51 12.11
N PHE A 101 -5.76 10.56 12.31
CA PHE A 101 -6.48 11.81 12.56
C PHE A 101 -6.12 12.51 13.88
N GLU A 102 -5.63 11.80 14.89
CA GLU A 102 -5.30 12.40 16.18
C GLU A 102 -3.91 13.07 16.25
N GLN A 103 -3.05 12.87 15.25
CA GLN A 103 -1.63 13.25 15.39
C GLN A 103 -1.11 14.25 14.35
N HIS A 104 -1.90 14.68 13.35
CA HIS A 104 -1.34 15.33 12.18
C HIS A 104 -1.65 16.81 12.04
N LYS A 105 -0.60 17.59 11.93
CA LYS A 105 -0.61 18.97 11.46
C LYS A 105 -0.97 19.01 9.96
N GLU A 106 -1.55 20.11 9.52
CA GLU A 106 -2.16 20.35 8.20
C GLU A 106 -1.39 19.83 6.97
N ASN A 107 -0.07 19.68 7.06
CA ASN A 107 0.79 19.29 5.94
C ASN A 107 0.83 17.78 5.63
N GLU A 108 0.35 16.94 6.52
CA GLU A 108 0.42 15.47 6.33
C GLU A 108 -0.81 14.90 5.64
N ASN A 109 -1.94 15.62 5.68
CA ASN A 109 -3.14 15.27 4.91
C ASN A 109 -2.92 15.38 3.39
N GLU A 110 -2.01 16.23 2.93
CA GLU A 110 -1.66 16.34 1.50
C GLU A 110 -0.99 15.08 0.97
N VAL A 111 -0.26 14.35 1.82
CA VAL A 111 0.42 13.10 1.45
C VAL A 111 -0.58 12.01 1.12
N LEU A 112 -1.68 11.95 1.87
CA LEU A 112 -2.70 10.92 1.69
C LEU A 112 -3.61 11.18 0.50
N MET A 113 -3.73 12.43 0.08
CA MET A 113 -4.79 12.78 -0.87
C MET A 113 -4.30 13.20 -2.26
N TYR A 114 -3.23 13.97 -2.41
CA TYR A 114 -2.86 14.51 -3.72
C TYR A 114 -1.38 14.87 -3.85
N GLY A 115 -0.61 14.13 -4.59
CA GLY A 115 0.66 14.66 -5.07
C GLY A 115 1.94 13.96 -4.65
N VAL A 116 1.84 12.74 -4.11
CA VAL A 116 3.01 11.86 -4.02
C VAL A 116 3.00 10.85 -5.17
N PRO A 117 4.17 10.50 -5.72
CA PRO A 117 4.22 9.49 -6.77
C PRO A 117 3.63 8.18 -6.24
N PRO A 118 2.71 7.52 -6.99
CA PRO A 118 2.06 6.30 -6.54
C PRO A 118 3.04 5.12 -6.43
N LEU A 119 4.21 5.23 -7.05
CA LEU A 119 5.28 4.25 -6.97
C LEU A 119 6.65 4.88 -7.19
N PHE A 120 7.68 4.24 -6.67
CA PHE A 120 9.08 4.61 -6.84
C PHE A 120 10.00 3.41 -6.57
N VAL A 121 11.26 3.51 -7.00
CA VAL A 121 12.28 2.49 -6.71
C VAL A 121 12.94 2.80 -5.38
N LEU A 122 13.05 1.79 -4.51
CA LEU A 122 13.74 1.89 -3.23
C LEU A 122 15.25 1.85 -3.41
N ASN A 123 15.98 2.68 -2.65
CA ASN A 123 17.41 2.52 -2.49
C ASN A 123 17.73 1.32 -1.57
N ALA A 124 19.01 0.96 -1.44
CA ALA A 124 19.42 -0.22 -0.67
C ALA A 124 19.00 -0.19 0.79
N GLN A 125 19.09 0.96 1.45
CA GLN A 125 18.73 1.13 2.86
C GLN A 125 17.21 1.08 3.07
N GLU A 126 16.45 1.77 2.20
CA GLU A 126 14.98 1.74 2.18
C GLU A 126 14.48 0.31 1.94
N LYS A 127 15.05 -0.37 0.91
CA LYS A 127 14.74 -1.77 0.58
C LYS A 127 14.90 -2.68 1.79
N GLN A 128 16.01 -2.57 2.52
CA GLN A 128 16.25 -3.40 3.71
C GLN A 128 15.18 -3.18 4.79
N ARG A 129 14.77 -1.93 5.02
CA ARG A 129 13.73 -1.61 6.01
C ARG A 129 12.36 -2.14 5.60
N VAL A 130 11.99 -1.93 4.34
CA VAL A 130 10.70 -2.39 3.80
C VAL A 130 10.62 -3.90 3.82
N LEU A 131 11.66 -4.61 3.36
CA LEU A 131 11.69 -6.07 3.36
C LEU A 131 11.52 -6.66 4.76
N ARG A 132 12.17 -6.09 5.78
CA ARG A 132 12.00 -6.56 7.16
C ARG A 132 10.53 -6.52 7.61
N VAL A 133 9.82 -5.42 7.35
CA VAL A 133 8.40 -5.29 7.72
C VAL A 133 7.53 -6.26 6.91
N LEU A 134 7.84 -6.45 5.64
CA LEU A 134 7.11 -7.40 4.79
C LEU A 134 7.32 -8.85 5.22
N ASP A 135 8.55 -9.21 5.57
CA ASP A 135 8.88 -10.55 6.06
C ASP A 135 8.16 -10.83 7.40
N ASP A 136 8.13 -9.84 8.32
CA ASP A 136 7.38 -9.93 9.56
C ASP A 136 5.87 -10.10 9.31
N LEU A 137 5.28 -9.34 8.37
CA LEU A 137 3.86 -9.46 7.98
C LEU A 137 3.54 -10.85 7.41
N LEU A 138 4.39 -11.35 6.52
CA LEU A 138 4.21 -12.68 5.92
C LEU A 138 4.35 -13.79 6.97
N ALA A 139 5.26 -13.65 7.93
CA ALA A 139 5.43 -14.59 9.03
C ALA A 139 4.20 -14.61 9.94
N GLU A 140 3.65 -13.43 10.30
CA GLU A 140 2.43 -13.35 11.10
C GLU A 140 1.21 -13.96 10.39
N GLU A 141 1.11 -13.83 9.05
CA GLU A 141 0.03 -14.46 8.28
C GLU A 141 0.07 -16.01 8.31
N GLN A 142 1.24 -16.59 8.49
CA GLN A 142 1.42 -18.05 8.51
C GLN A 142 1.19 -18.66 9.89
N GLU A 143 1.30 -17.89 10.95
CA GLU A 143 1.22 -18.36 12.33
C GLU A 143 0.02 -17.71 13.04
N GLU A 144 -0.96 -18.53 13.48
CA GLU A 144 -2.07 -18.06 14.33
C GLU A 144 -1.57 -17.80 15.75
N LYS A 145 -0.84 -16.70 15.96
CA LYS A 145 -0.33 -16.30 17.27
C LYS A 145 -1.32 -15.44 18.04
N PHE A 146 -1.15 -15.42 19.35
CA PHE A 146 -1.87 -14.47 20.21
C PHE A 146 -1.57 -13.03 19.79
N LEU A 147 -2.60 -12.19 19.69
CA LEU A 147 -2.52 -10.81 19.20
C LEU A 147 -2.10 -10.65 17.73
N LEU A 148 -2.23 -11.67 16.90
CA LEU A 148 -1.99 -11.63 15.46
C LEU A 148 -2.61 -10.38 14.79
N TYR A 149 -3.85 -10.08 15.11
CA TYR A 149 -4.56 -8.92 14.55
C TYR A 149 -3.87 -7.59 14.89
N ASN A 150 -3.46 -7.41 16.13
CA ASN A 150 -2.78 -6.18 16.57
C ASN A 150 -1.40 -6.05 15.92
N MET A 151 -0.65 -7.14 15.82
CA MET A 151 0.66 -7.14 15.17
C MET A 151 0.56 -6.77 13.70
N ASN A 152 -0.39 -7.35 12.97
CA ASN A 152 -0.63 -7.02 11.57
C ASN A 152 -1.01 -5.55 11.37
N ILE A 153 -1.81 -4.96 12.27
CA ILE A 153 -2.11 -3.52 12.23
C ILE A 153 -0.84 -2.69 12.37
N TYR A 154 -0.02 -2.96 13.39
CA TYR A 154 1.21 -2.19 13.62
C TYR A 154 2.20 -2.30 12.47
N LEU A 155 2.39 -3.51 11.92
CA LEU A 155 3.29 -3.74 10.79
C LEU A 155 2.79 -3.07 9.51
N ALA A 156 1.49 -3.17 9.21
CA ALA A 156 0.91 -2.51 8.06
C ALA A 156 0.96 -0.97 8.16
N MET A 157 0.73 -0.42 9.36
CA MET A 157 0.90 1.01 9.63
C MET A 157 2.36 1.44 9.44
N GLN A 158 3.31 0.66 9.94
CA GLN A 158 4.74 0.93 9.75
C GLN A 158 5.11 0.92 8.26
N LEU A 159 4.61 -0.07 7.51
CA LEU A 159 4.84 -0.17 6.07
C LEU A 159 4.29 1.06 5.33
N HIS A 160 3.07 1.46 5.64
CA HIS A 160 2.45 2.65 5.05
C HIS A 160 3.20 3.94 5.43
N ALA A 161 3.60 4.09 6.69
CA ALA A 161 4.38 5.24 7.13
C ALA A 161 5.75 5.34 6.42
N LEU A 162 6.41 4.21 6.17
CA LEU A 162 7.63 4.16 5.36
C LEU A 162 7.35 4.62 3.93
N TYR A 163 6.24 4.15 3.32
CA TYR A 163 5.84 4.59 2.00
C TYR A 163 5.66 6.12 1.95
N CYS A 164 4.85 6.68 2.84
CA CYS A 164 4.59 8.12 2.88
C CYS A 164 5.87 8.94 3.06
N ARG A 165 6.75 8.54 3.98
CA ARG A 165 8.03 9.20 4.21
C ARG A 165 8.89 9.23 2.96
N TYR A 166 9.09 8.08 2.33
CA TYR A 166 9.94 7.99 1.13
C TYR A 166 9.35 8.68 -0.09
N ALA A 167 8.03 8.66 -0.23
CA ALA A 167 7.33 9.39 -1.29
C ALA A 167 7.49 10.91 -1.14
N MET A 168 7.36 11.43 0.10
CA MET A 168 7.56 12.85 0.39
C MET A 168 9.00 13.32 0.18
N GLU A 169 9.98 12.49 0.53
CA GLU A 169 11.40 12.81 0.29
C GLU A 169 11.68 12.97 -1.21
N ARG A 170 11.04 12.14 -2.06
CA ARG A 170 11.16 12.22 -3.52
C ARG A 170 10.47 13.45 -4.08
N LYS A 171 9.25 13.74 -3.63
CA LYS A 171 8.52 14.94 -4.03
C LYS A 171 9.33 16.20 -3.71
N LYS A 172 9.87 16.33 -2.50
CA LYS A 172 10.70 17.48 -2.12
C LYS A 172 11.94 17.66 -3.00
N LYS A 173 12.56 16.56 -3.45
CA LYS A 173 13.70 16.62 -4.37
C LYS A 173 13.27 17.09 -5.75
N GLU A 174 12.18 16.57 -6.29
CA GLU A 174 11.64 16.97 -7.59
C GLU A 174 11.23 18.45 -7.61
N ASP A 175 10.65 18.96 -6.52
CA ASP A 175 10.25 20.35 -6.40
C ASP A 175 11.50 21.26 -6.31
N SER A 176 12.54 20.84 -5.60
CA SER A 176 13.80 21.60 -5.49
C SER A 176 14.66 21.61 -6.76
N GLU A 177 14.42 20.70 -7.71
CA GLU A 177 15.11 20.66 -9.02
C GLU A 177 14.40 21.51 -10.08
N LYS A 178 13.17 21.99 -9.80
CA LYS A 178 12.37 22.81 -10.71
C LYS A 178 12.50 24.31 -10.44
N ASP A 179 13.02 24.68 -9.26
CA ASP A 179 13.33 26.06 -8.86
C ASP A 179 14.79 26.42 -9.22
#